data_dc05264590d0629a0ed414c88dd2dcb6
#
_entry.id   dc05264590d0629a0ed414c88dd2dcb6
#
_cell.length_a   1.000
_cell.length_b   1.000
_cell.length_c   1.000
_cell.angle_alpha   90.00
_cell.angle_beta   90.00
_cell.angle_gamma   90.00
#
_symmetry.space_group_name_H-M   'P 1'
#
loop_
_entity.id
_entity.type
_entity.pdbx_description
1 polymer ?
#
loop_
_entity_poly.entity_id
_entity_poly.type
_entity_poly.pdbx_seq_one_letter_code
_entity_poly.pdbx_strand_id
1 'polypeptide(L)'
;MRGASFMLPPMPSVHVDLADRAYQVLVAPGLLGQAGETLKSAGITGLRAAIISDDTVARFHAPALMDSLEAAGFHPTLHTVAAGEASKSMTQAETLCREMIRAGHDRKSLVVALGGGVVGDLAGFVAAIFFRGIPFVQIPTTIVAQVDSSVGGKTGVNVGEGKNLLGAFHQPRLVLIDPETLRTLPDREFREGFAEAIKHAAIRDASMLDDLAAFDPAGRDVPADLIARNIAIKARVVEADEHETRDIRALLNFGHTIGHGIEASVPYGEMLHGEAISLGIRAALFLSERHAGLSPSDSAKVIGLLEKYHLPLRLPPGITTDKVMEKLARDKKFSAGAIRFVVLDALGSAKVINTVTADDLREAVEMLRLP
;
A
#
# COMPACT_ATOMS: atom_id res chain seq x y z
N MET A 1 -13.89 42.24 9.48
CA MET A 1 -14.11 41.43 8.28
C MET A 1 -14.07 39.95 8.73
N ARG A 2 -15.19 39.25 8.66
CA ARG A 2 -15.25 37.84 9.06
C ARG A 2 -14.57 37.04 7.96
N GLY A 3 -13.50 36.29 8.31
CA GLY A 3 -12.80 35.44 7.38
C GLY A 3 -13.76 34.44 6.74
N ALA A 4 -13.79 34.41 5.42
CA ALA A 4 -14.50 33.38 4.68
C ALA A 4 -13.88 32.04 5.08
N SER A 5 -14.67 31.19 5.75
CA SER A 5 -14.35 29.78 5.95
C SER A 5 -14.29 29.15 4.55
N PHE A 6 -13.11 28.83 4.10
CA PHE A 6 -12.91 28.06 2.87
C PHE A 6 -13.40 26.65 3.17
N MET A 7 -14.69 26.38 2.93
CA MET A 7 -15.17 25.01 2.91
C MET A 7 -14.63 24.38 1.63
N LEU A 8 -13.72 23.42 1.79
CA LEU A 8 -13.36 22.53 0.70
C LEU A 8 -14.65 21.92 0.13
N PRO A 9 -14.79 21.79 -1.20
CA PRO A 9 -15.94 21.11 -1.79
C PRO A 9 -16.04 19.69 -1.19
N PRO A 10 -17.24 19.11 -1.13
CA PRO A 10 -17.40 17.74 -0.63
C PRO A 10 -16.54 16.81 -1.47
N MET A 11 -15.40 16.39 -0.87
CA MET A 11 -14.46 15.45 -1.47
C MET A 11 -14.61 14.07 -0.82
N PRO A 12 -14.39 12.99 -1.55
CA PRO A 12 -14.31 11.67 -0.96
C PRO A 12 -13.32 11.67 0.21
N SER A 13 -13.77 11.20 1.35
CA SER A 13 -12.94 11.10 2.55
C SER A 13 -13.27 9.84 3.32
N VAL A 14 -12.25 9.26 3.97
CA VAL A 14 -12.39 8.08 4.81
C VAL A 14 -11.87 8.41 6.19
N HIS A 15 -12.74 8.31 7.19
CA HIS A 15 -12.34 8.38 8.58
C HIS A 15 -11.84 7.00 9.04
N VAL A 16 -10.61 6.94 9.57
CA VAL A 16 -10.03 5.75 10.18
C VAL A 16 -10.15 5.90 11.68
N ASP A 17 -11.08 5.13 12.28
CA ASP A 17 -11.40 5.23 13.71
C ASP A 17 -10.49 4.33 14.55
N LEU A 18 -9.47 4.94 15.13
CA LEU A 18 -8.52 4.30 16.05
C LEU A 18 -8.47 5.04 17.39
N ALA A 19 -9.63 5.48 17.89
CA ALA A 19 -9.79 6.24 19.12
C ALA A 19 -8.92 7.53 19.12
N ASP A 20 -7.97 7.65 20.04
CA ASP A 20 -7.08 8.82 20.15
C ASP A 20 -6.07 8.96 18.99
N ARG A 21 -5.94 7.94 18.15
CA ARG A 21 -5.08 7.91 16.95
C ARG A 21 -5.89 7.94 15.66
N ALA A 22 -7.18 8.28 15.75
CA ALA A 22 -8.04 8.43 14.59
C ALA A 22 -7.51 9.52 13.63
N TYR A 23 -7.69 9.33 12.34
CA TYR A 23 -7.24 10.27 11.32
C TYR A 23 -8.15 10.24 10.08
N GLN A 24 -7.99 11.25 9.23
CA GLN A 24 -8.70 11.35 7.96
C GLN A 24 -7.80 10.93 6.80
N VAL A 25 -8.39 10.30 5.80
CA VAL A 25 -7.83 10.14 4.46
C VAL A 25 -8.67 10.98 3.52
N LEU A 26 -8.07 11.95 2.86
CA LEU A 26 -8.73 12.85 1.91
C LEU A 26 -8.29 12.47 0.49
N VAL A 27 -9.25 12.39 -0.43
CA VAL A 27 -8.98 11.97 -1.82
C VAL A 27 -9.58 12.99 -2.77
N ALA A 28 -8.74 13.78 -3.45
CA ALA A 28 -9.21 14.68 -4.51
C ALA A 28 -8.08 15.10 -5.45
N PRO A 29 -8.37 15.38 -6.73
CA PRO A 29 -7.41 15.98 -7.64
C PRO A 29 -6.95 17.37 -7.13
N GLY A 30 -5.64 17.68 -7.30
CA GLY A 30 -5.05 18.96 -6.91
C GLY A 30 -4.79 19.14 -5.41
N LEU A 31 -4.96 18.11 -4.58
CA LEU A 31 -4.68 18.19 -3.14
C LEU A 31 -3.22 18.48 -2.83
N LEU A 32 -2.29 18.06 -3.68
CA LEU A 32 -0.86 18.33 -3.49
C LEU A 32 -0.59 19.84 -3.40
N GLY A 33 -1.17 20.62 -4.30
CA GLY A 33 -1.05 22.09 -4.30
C GLY A 33 -1.81 22.79 -3.16
N GLN A 34 -2.67 22.08 -2.44
CA GLN A 34 -3.46 22.57 -1.30
C GLN A 34 -3.01 21.96 0.04
N ALA A 35 -1.92 21.19 0.03
CA ALA A 35 -1.47 20.42 1.19
C ALA A 35 -1.27 21.30 2.42
N GLY A 36 -0.64 22.46 2.29
CA GLY A 36 -0.38 23.38 3.42
C GLY A 36 -1.65 23.85 4.13
N GLU A 37 -2.64 24.34 3.39
CA GLU A 37 -3.92 24.78 3.96
C GLU A 37 -4.74 23.60 4.50
N THR A 38 -4.65 22.44 3.86
CA THR A 38 -5.32 21.22 4.32
C THR A 38 -4.74 20.76 5.66
N LEU A 39 -3.41 20.77 5.81
CA LEU A 39 -2.74 20.46 7.08
C LEU A 39 -3.16 21.40 8.20
N LYS A 40 -3.23 22.71 7.96
CA LYS A 40 -3.72 23.69 8.93
C LYS A 40 -5.17 23.41 9.33
N SER A 41 -6.02 23.18 8.36
CA SER A 41 -7.45 22.90 8.59
C SER A 41 -7.66 21.63 9.40
N ALA A 42 -6.75 20.65 9.25
CA ALA A 42 -6.70 19.43 10.07
C ALA A 42 -6.07 19.64 11.47
N GLY A 43 -5.72 20.88 11.84
CA GLY A 43 -5.14 21.21 13.14
C GLY A 43 -3.67 20.80 13.29
N ILE A 44 -2.97 20.53 12.19
CA ILE A 44 -1.53 20.21 12.21
C ILE A 44 -0.74 21.52 12.22
N THR A 45 -0.11 21.82 13.34
CA THR A 45 0.52 23.13 13.62
C THR A 45 2.03 23.11 13.72
N GLY A 46 2.68 21.98 13.43
CA GLY A 46 4.14 21.89 13.42
C GLY A 46 4.73 22.76 12.30
N LEU A 47 5.47 23.82 12.66
CA LEU A 47 5.99 24.78 11.68
C LEU A 47 7.09 24.21 10.78
N ARG A 48 7.90 23.24 11.26
CA ARG A 48 8.98 22.64 10.47
C ARG A 48 8.50 21.31 9.89
N ALA A 49 8.52 21.21 8.56
CA ALA A 49 8.09 20.03 7.83
C ALA A 49 9.28 19.38 7.11
N ALA A 50 9.69 18.18 7.55
CA ALA A 50 10.68 17.39 6.84
C ALA A 50 9.99 16.55 5.76
N ILE A 51 10.10 16.95 4.51
CA ILE A 51 9.60 16.18 3.38
C ILE A 51 10.63 15.08 3.10
N ILE A 52 10.20 13.82 3.21
CA ILE A 52 11.01 12.66 2.81
C ILE A 52 10.41 12.10 1.52
N SER A 53 11.25 11.98 0.48
CA SER A 53 10.84 11.50 -0.84
C SER A 53 11.96 10.68 -1.48
N ASP A 54 11.66 9.98 -2.57
CA ASP A 54 12.70 9.50 -3.46
C ASP A 54 13.05 10.54 -4.54
N ASP A 55 14.21 10.40 -5.16
CA ASP A 55 14.76 11.34 -6.13
C ASP A 55 13.89 11.49 -7.39
N THR A 56 13.15 10.44 -7.77
CA THR A 56 12.25 10.47 -8.91
C THR A 56 10.97 11.25 -8.59
N VAL A 57 10.30 10.90 -7.50
CA VAL A 57 9.07 11.57 -7.06
C VAL A 57 9.34 13.03 -6.69
N ALA A 58 10.44 13.30 -5.98
CA ALA A 58 10.82 14.64 -5.56
C ALA A 58 10.92 15.60 -6.76
N ARG A 59 11.51 15.16 -7.86
CA ARG A 59 11.66 15.98 -9.07
C ARG A 59 10.33 16.45 -9.66
N PHE A 60 9.29 15.62 -9.58
CA PHE A 60 7.97 15.94 -10.15
C PHE A 60 7.05 16.67 -9.19
N HIS A 61 7.11 16.34 -7.90
CA HIS A 61 6.05 16.68 -6.96
C HIS A 61 6.51 17.53 -5.77
N ALA A 62 7.81 17.52 -5.41
CA ALA A 62 8.27 18.28 -4.26
C ALA A 62 8.14 19.80 -4.43
N PRO A 63 8.38 20.42 -5.60
CA PRO A 63 8.22 21.87 -5.74
C PRO A 63 6.82 22.35 -5.38
N ALA A 64 5.77 21.75 -5.97
CA ALA A 64 4.39 22.12 -5.69
C ALA A 64 3.99 21.92 -4.21
N LEU A 65 4.50 20.85 -3.57
CA LEU A 65 4.28 20.61 -2.15
C LEU A 65 5.00 21.66 -1.28
N MET A 66 6.25 21.99 -1.59
CA MET A 66 7.03 22.97 -0.85
C MET A 66 6.37 24.36 -0.93
N ASP A 67 6.01 24.79 -2.13
CA ASP A 67 5.31 26.06 -2.34
C ASP A 67 3.99 26.14 -1.54
N SER A 68 3.21 25.05 -1.54
CA SER A 68 1.96 24.97 -0.78
C SER A 68 2.18 25.03 0.73
N LEU A 69 3.22 24.36 1.23
CA LEU A 69 3.57 24.38 2.65
C LEU A 69 4.09 25.75 3.08
N GLU A 70 4.96 26.38 2.29
CA GLU A 70 5.50 27.73 2.57
C GLU A 70 4.40 28.79 2.57
N ALA A 71 3.51 28.77 1.58
CA ALA A 71 2.36 29.65 1.50
C ALA A 71 1.45 29.55 2.74
N ALA A 72 1.37 28.34 3.31
CA ALA A 72 0.65 28.08 4.54
C ALA A 72 1.46 28.41 5.81
N GLY A 73 2.71 28.87 5.71
CA GLY A 73 3.56 29.27 6.83
C GLY A 73 4.32 28.15 7.50
N PHE A 74 4.45 26.99 6.84
CA PHE A 74 5.39 25.95 7.23
C PHE A 74 6.80 26.28 6.73
N HIS A 75 7.80 25.66 7.32
CA HIS A 75 9.19 25.73 6.90
C HIS A 75 9.63 24.34 6.41
N PRO A 76 9.38 24.01 5.12
CA PRO A 76 9.72 22.70 4.59
C PRO A 76 11.23 22.57 4.35
N THR A 77 11.73 21.35 4.56
CA THR A 77 13.04 20.90 4.07
C THR A 77 12.83 19.61 3.29
N LEU A 78 13.58 19.42 2.21
CA LEU A 78 13.50 18.24 1.37
C LEU A 78 14.69 17.31 1.66
N HIS A 79 14.39 16.04 1.94
CA HIS A 79 15.34 14.95 2.14
C HIS A 79 15.02 13.83 1.17
N THR A 80 15.96 13.47 0.31
CA THR A 80 15.73 12.49 -0.75
C THR A 80 16.56 11.24 -0.54
N VAL A 81 16.00 10.12 -0.98
CA VAL A 81 16.65 8.81 -1.05
C VAL A 81 16.64 8.32 -2.49
N ALA A 82 17.46 7.34 -2.83
CA ALA A 82 17.40 6.71 -4.13
C ALA A 82 16.04 5.98 -4.29
N ALA A 83 15.46 6.02 -5.50
CA ALA A 83 14.23 5.28 -5.77
C ALA A 83 14.44 3.76 -5.63
N GLY A 84 13.44 3.06 -5.10
CA GLY A 84 13.39 1.60 -5.01
C GLY A 84 13.61 1.03 -3.62
N GLU A 85 13.34 -0.26 -3.50
CA GLU A 85 13.27 -1.03 -2.23
C GLU A 85 14.60 -1.04 -1.45
N ALA A 86 15.75 -0.89 -2.13
CA ALA A 86 17.07 -0.88 -1.49
C ALA A 86 17.25 0.30 -0.51
N SER A 87 16.53 1.39 -0.70
CA SER A 87 16.55 2.56 0.19
C SER A 87 15.83 2.32 1.52
N LYS A 88 15.02 1.27 1.62
CA LYS A 88 14.26 0.94 2.82
C LYS A 88 15.12 0.16 3.82
N SER A 89 16.08 0.85 4.46
CA SER A 89 17.10 0.26 5.33
C SER A 89 17.32 1.07 6.61
N MET A 90 17.87 0.43 7.65
CA MET A 90 18.28 1.11 8.89
C MET A 90 19.30 2.20 8.66
N THR A 91 20.28 1.95 7.77
CA THR A 91 21.30 2.93 7.41
C THR A 91 20.68 4.20 6.83
N GLN A 92 19.70 4.03 5.94
CA GLN A 92 19.00 5.17 5.34
C GLN A 92 18.14 5.91 6.37
N ALA A 93 17.46 5.18 7.27
CA ALA A 93 16.68 5.79 8.35
C ALA A 93 17.58 6.62 9.29
N GLU A 94 18.77 6.12 9.66
CA GLU A 94 19.75 6.87 10.45
C GLU A 94 20.23 8.12 9.69
N THR A 95 20.55 8.00 8.41
CA THR A 95 21.00 9.11 7.55
C THR A 95 19.96 10.23 7.55
N LEU A 96 18.70 9.90 7.28
CA LEU A 96 17.59 10.85 7.28
C LEU A 96 17.43 11.53 8.66
N CYS A 97 17.48 10.79 9.75
CA CYS A 97 17.43 11.37 11.10
C CYS A 97 18.57 12.38 11.32
N ARG A 98 19.79 12.08 10.89
CA ARG A 98 20.96 12.98 11.02
C ARG A 98 20.79 14.24 10.16
N GLU A 99 20.28 14.11 8.94
CA GLU A 99 20.00 15.25 8.06
C GLU A 99 18.91 16.15 8.65
N MET A 100 17.82 15.58 9.17
CA MET A 100 16.77 16.33 9.85
C MET A 100 17.31 17.09 11.06
N ILE A 101 18.19 16.49 11.87
CA ILE A 101 18.83 17.18 13.01
C ILE A 101 19.66 18.36 12.51
N ARG A 102 20.48 18.20 11.47
CA ARG A 102 21.29 19.28 10.90
C ARG A 102 20.45 20.40 10.30
N ALA A 103 19.26 20.07 9.75
CA ALA A 103 18.28 21.04 9.26
C ALA A 103 17.50 21.73 10.40
N GLY A 104 17.76 21.39 11.67
CA GLY A 104 17.13 22.01 12.82
C GLY A 104 15.74 21.49 13.18
N HIS A 105 15.39 20.28 12.70
CA HIS A 105 14.16 19.63 13.15
C HIS A 105 14.27 19.15 14.58
N ASP A 106 13.15 19.18 15.28
CA ASP A 106 13.00 18.83 16.68
C ASP A 106 11.71 18.02 16.94
N ARG A 107 11.37 17.80 18.21
CA ARG A 107 10.16 17.06 18.61
C ARG A 107 8.83 17.73 18.25
N LYS A 108 8.84 18.98 17.78
CA LYS A 108 7.65 19.71 17.32
C LYS A 108 7.54 19.72 15.80
N SER A 109 8.51 19.13 15.11
CA SER A 109 8.53 19.02 13.66
C SER A 109 7.53 17.96 13.18
N LEU A 110 7.23 18.02 11.89
CA LEU A 110 6.36 17.09 11.15
C LEU A 110 7.18 16.39 10.07
N VAL A 111 6.97 15.09 9.89
CA VAL A 111 7.44 14.38 8.68
C VAL A 111 6.32 14.37 7.64
N VAL A 112 6.64 14.68 6.40
CA VAL A 112 5.74 14.55 5.24
C VAL A 112 6.34 13.49 4.30
N ALA A 113 5.72 12.33 4.23
CA ALA A 113 6.11 11.24 3.34
C ALA A 113 5.50 11.48 1.96
N LEU A 114 6.31 11.88 0.98
CA LEU A 114 5.89 12.13 -0.40
C LEU A 114 6.43 11.01 -1.29
N GLY A 115 5.64 10.00 -1.64
CA GLY A 115 6.13 8.90 -2.47
C GLY A 115 5.29 7.65 -2.47
N GLY A 116 5.83 6.57 -3.00
CA GLY A 116 5.22 5.24 -2.97
C GLY A 116 5.33 4.56 -1.61
N GLY A 117 4.97 3.28 -1.54
CA GLY A 117 4.99 2.49 -0.30
C GLY A 117 6.36 2.43 0.39
N VAL A 118 7.45 2.37 -0.38
CA VAL A 118 8.83 2.41 0.15
C VAL A 118 9.08 3.67 0.96
N VAL A 119 8.73 4.82 0.38
CA VAL A 119 8.89 6.12 1.05
C VAL A 119 7.96 6.24 2.25
N GLY A 120 6.69 5.82 2.11
CA GLY A 120 5.72 5.85 3.20
C GLY A 120 6.18 5.06 4.43
N ASP A 121 6.67 3.83 4.21
CA ASP A 121 7.18 2.97 5.28
C ASP A 121 8.45 3.52 5.93
N LEU A 122 9.42 3.97 5.12
CA LEU A 122 10.69 4.53 5.60
C LEU A 122 10.46 5.84 6.38
N ALA A 123 9.71 6.77 5.80
CA ALA A 123 9.44 8.07 6.42
C ALA A 123 8.60 7.94 7.70
N GLY A 124 7.61 7.05 7.68
CA GLY A 124 6.82 6.74 8.88
C GLY A 124 7.67 6.10 9.98
N PHE A 125 8.62 5.23 9.63
CA PHE A 125 9.56 4.65 10.59
C PHE A 125 10.53 5.72 11.13
N VAL A 126 11.06 6.58 10.28
CA VAL A 126 11.86 7.75 10.70
C VAL A 126 11.07 8.60 11.68
N ALA A 127 9.81 8.93 11.37
CA ALA A 127 8.95 9.68 12.28
C ALA A 127 8.74 8.98 13.63
N ALA A 128 8.57 7.65 13.61
CA ALA A 128 8.37 6.85 14.82
C ALA A 128 9.57 6.86 15.76
N ILE A 129 10.80 6.90 15.24
CA ILE A 129 12.03 6.85 16.04
C ILE A 129 12.63 8.23 16.34
N PHE A 130 12.39 9.24 15.47
CA PHE A 130 12.91 10.58 15.62
C PHE A 130 12.37 11.23 16.90
N PHE A 131 13.25 11.65 17.82
CA PHE A 131 12.90 12.14 19.17
C PHE A 131 11.90 11.25 19.95
N ARG A 132 11.86 9.96 19.71
CA ARG A 132 10.93 8.95 20.27
C ARG A 132 9.50 9.07 19.77
N GLY A 133 9.33 9.62 18.58
CA GLY A 133 8.05 9.77 17.90
C GLY A 133 7.66 11.22 17.67
N ILE A 134 7.51 11.59 16.39
CA ILE A 134 6.94 12.86 15.96
C ILE A 134 5.78 12.58 14.99
N PRO A 135 4.85 13.53 14.80
CA PRO A 135 3.76 13.35 13.86
C PRO A 135 4.26 13.19 12.42
N PHE A 136 3.51 12.42 11.61
CA PHE A 136 3.75 12.37 10.19
C PHE A 136 2.45 12.40 9.38
N VAL A 137 2.57 12.77 8.12
CA VAL A 137 1.52 12.82 7.10
C VAL A 137 1.98 12.03 5.90
N GLN A 138 1.07 11.31 5.25
CA GLN A 138 1.36 10.60 4.01
C GLN A 138 0.74 11.30 2.81
N ILE A 139 1.52 11.43 1.74
CA ILE A 139 1.12 11.90 0.41
C ILE A 139 1.55 10.82 -0.59
N PRO A 140 0.73 9.76 -0.76
CA PRO A 140 1.08 8.63 -1.60
C PRO A 140 0.99 8.98 -3.08
N THR A 141 1.99 8.52 -3.86
CA THR A 141 2.11 8.83 -5.30
C THR A 141 2.09 7.61 -6.21
N THR A 142 1.88 6.40 -5.67
CA THR A 142 1.67 5.17 -6.44
C THR A 142 0.28 4.60 -6.14
N ILE A 143 -0.28 3.79 -7.05
CA ILE A 143 -1.60 3.18 -6.80
C ILE A 143 -1.56 2.29 -5.57
N VAL A 144 -0.54 1.42 -5.41
CA VAL A 144 -0.39 0.60 -4.19
C VAL A 144 -0.44 1.45 -2.93
N ALA A 145 0.23 2.61 -2.94
CA ALA A 145 0.23 3.47 -1.77
C ALA A 145 -1.11 4.21 -1.59
N GLN A 146 -1.76 4.62 -2.68
CA GLN A 146 -3.05 5.32 -2.63
C GLN A 146 -4.21 4.42 -2.21
N VAL A 147 -4.18 3.11 -2.56
CA VAL A 147 -5.29 2.19 -2.26
C VAL A 147 -5.02 1.29 -1.05
N ASP A 148 -3.74 1.16 -0.64
CA ASP A 148 -3.35 0.18 0.38
C ASP A 148 -2.33 0.73 1.38
N SER A 149 -1.03 0.83 1.06
CA SER A 149 0.04 0.93 2.06
C SER A 149 0.02 2.19 2.93
N SER A 150 -0.61 3.29 2.50
CA SER A 150 -0.72 4.53 3.30
C SER A 150 -1.63 4.44 4.53
N VAL A 151 -2.40 3.34 4.68
CA VAL A 151 -3.34 3.14 5.78
C VAL A 151 -2.92 1.94 6.64
N GLY A 152 -3.06 2.09 7.96
CA GLY A 152 -2.83 0.99 8.91
C GLY A 152 -1.54 1.09 9.71
N GLY A 153 -0.78 2.18 9.53
CA GLY A 153 0.35 2.57 10.40
C GLY A 153 1.51 1.59 10.45
N LYS A 154 1.57 0.59 9.58
CA LYS A 154 2.75 -0.26 9.46
C LYS A 154 3.86 0.54 8.82
N THR A 155 4.92 0.80 9.56
CA THR A 155 6.11 1.49 9.08
C THR A 155 7.33 0.64 9.40
N GLY A 156 8.36 0.69 8.55
CA GLY A 156 9.50 -0.15 8.80
C GLY A 156 10.53 -0.17 7.68
N VAL A 157 11.58 -0.95 7.93
CA VAL A 157 12.72 -1.12 7.05
C VAL A 157 13.08 -2.59 6.90
N ASN A 158 13.84 -2.87 5.85
CA ASN A 158 14.34 -4.19 5.53
C ASN A 158 15.68 -4.46 6.25
N VAL A 159 15.95 -5.73 6.47
CA VAL A 159 17.23 -6.25 6.94
C VAL A 159 17.66 -7.42 6.08
N GLY A 160 18.88 -7.91 6.29
CA GLY A 160 19.42 -9.03 5.49
C GLY A 160 18.56 -10.30 5.55
N GLU A 161 17.87 -10.52 6.64
CA GLU A 161 17.01 -11.69 6.90
C GLU A 161 15.64 -11.59 6.20
N GLY A 162 15.16 -10.37 5.84
CA GLY A 162 13.88 -10.21 5.17
C GLY A 162 13.34 -8.78 5.14
N LYS A 163 12.24 -8.63 4.37
CA LYS A 163 11.52 -7.37 4.25
C LYS A 163 10.69 -7.08 5.51
N ASN A 164 10.61 -5.79 5.89
CA ASN A 164 9.71 -5.26 6.90
C ASN A 164 9.84 -5.88 8.30
N LEU A 165 11.01 -6.45 8.64
CA LEU A 165 11.21 -7.10 9.93
C LEU A 165 11.50 -6.14 11.07
N LEU A 166 12.00 -4.94 10.79
CA LEU A 166 12.19 -3.87 11.78
C LEU A 166 11.22 -2.73 11.48
N GLY A 167 10.39 -2.38 12.47
CA GLY A 167 9.38 -1.35 12.26
C GLY A 167 8.61 -0.97 13.51
N ALA A 168 7.64 -0.09 13.31
CA ALA A 168 6.73 0.38 14.35
C ALA A 168 5.31 0.51 13.79
N PHE A 169 4.30 0.33 14.64
CA PHE A 169 2.96 0.80 14.36
C PHE A 169 2.92 2.31 14.70
N HIS A 170 2.96 3.14 13.67
CA HIS A 170 2.91 4.59 13.79
C HIS A 170 1.86 5.14 12.83
N GLN A 171 0.72 5.60 13.37
CA GLN A 171 -0.40 6.07 12.56
C GLN A 171 -0.13 7.48 12.04
N PRO A 172 -0.44 7.78 10.76
CA PRO A 172 -0.34 9.13 10.24
C PRO A 172 -1.39 10.04 10.89
N ARG A 173 -1.12 11.33 10.96
CA ARG A 173 -2.11 12.34 11.39
C ARG A 173 -3.12 12.65 10.28
N LEU A 174 -2.71 12.47 9.05
CA LEU A 174 -3.51 12.72 7.85
C LEU A 174 -2.91 11.97 6.68
N VAL A 175 -3.75 11.52 5.76
CA VAL A 175 -3.33 11.01 4.45
C VAL A 175 -3.97 11.88 3.38
N LEU A 176 -3.17 12.47 2.49
CA LEU A 176 -3.61 13.28 1.36
C LEU A 176 -3.37 12.52 0.08
N ILE A 177 -4.42 12.09 -0.57
CA ILE A 177 -4.35 11.32 -1.83
C ILE A 177 -4.75 12.25 -2.97
N ASP A 178 -3.77 12.56 -3.81
CA ASP A 178 -3.99 13.29 -5.04
C ASP A 178 -3.83 12.34 -6.24
N PRO A 179 -4.93 11.93 -6.89
CA PRO A 179 -4.85 11.03 -8.05
C PRO A 179 -4.03 11.59 -9.21
N GLU A 180 -3.87 12.93 -9.31
CA GLU A 180 -3.07 13.54 -10.39
C GLU A 180 -1.58 13.17 -10.29
N THR A 181 -1.08 12.80 -9.12
CA THR A 181 0.29 12.32 -8.95
C THR A 181 0.57 11.05 -9.74
N LEU A 182 -0.46 10.26 -10.03
CA LEU A 182 -0.36 9.02 -10.82
C LEU A 182 0.01 9.27 -12.29
N ARG A 183 -0.19 10.50 -12.80
CA ARG A 183 0.14 10.82 -14.20
C ARG A 183 1.63 10.73 -14.51
N THR A 184 2.48 10.88 -13.51
CA THR A 184 3.96 10.77 -13.65
C THR A 184 4.49 9.37 -13.36
N LEU A 185 3.64 8.45 -12.89
CA LEU A 185 4.04 7.09 -12.56
C LEU A 185 4.33 6.29 -13.84
N PRO A 186 5.44 5.55 -13.96
CA PRO A 186 5.69 4.70 -15.12
C PRO A 186 4.57 3.65 -15.31
N ASP A 187 4.39 3.18 -16.55
CA ASP A 187 3.27 2.28 -16.91
C ASP A 187 3.24 0.98 -16.11
N ARG A 188 4.40 0.40 -15.86
CA ARG A 188 4.52 -0.87 -15.14
C ARG A 188 4.05 -0.72 -13.69
N GLU A 189 4.53 0.33 -13.00
CA GLU A 189 4.18 0.68 -11.62
C GLU A 189 2.72 1.17 -11.51
N PHE A 190 2.21 1.82 -12.54
CA PHE A 190 0.80 2.20 -12.59
C PHE A 190 -0.11 0.97 -12.65
N ARG A 191 0.22 0.01 -13.51
CA ARG A 191 -0.60 -1.20 -13.70
C ARG A 191 -0.53 -2.15 -12.52
N GLU A 192 0.65 -2.36 -11.95
CA GLU A 192 0.85 -3.33 -10.87
C GLU A 192 0.00 -3.01 -9.64
N GLY A 193 -0.21 -1.74 -9.36
CA GLY A 193 -1.02 -1.31 -8.22
C GLY A 193 -2.48 -1.73 -8.27
N PHE A 194 -3.03 -2.01 -9.45
CA PHE A 194 -4.40 -2.50 -9.58
C PHE A 194 -4.59 -3.94 -9.07
N ALA A 195 -3.52 -4.71 -8.87
CA ALA A 195 -3.63 -6.02 -8.21
C ALA A 195 -4.24 -5.87 -6.81
N GLU A 196 -3.85 -4.84 -6.06
CA GLU A 196 -4.39 -4.54 -4.73
C GLU A 196 -5.84 -4.06 -4.78
N ALA A 197 -6.18 -3.21 -5.77
CA ALA A 197 -7.54 -2.74 -5.95
C ALA A 197 -8.49 -3.92 -6.30
N ILE A 198 -8.06 -4.81 -7.19
CA ILE A 198 -8.80 -6.03 -7.56
C ILE A 198 -8.93 -6.97 -6.33
N LYS A 199 -7.86 -7.14 -5.56
CA LYS A 199 -7.89 -7.91 -4.31
C LYS A 199 -8.94 -7.37 -3.35
N HIS A 200 -8.94 -6.07 -3.07
CA HIS A 200 -9.91 -5.46 -2.16
C HIS A 200 -11.35 -5.65 -2.64
N ALA A 201 -11.60 -5.45 -3.93
CA ALA A 201 -12.89 -5.71 -4.55
C ALA A 201 -13.31 -7.18 -4.36
N ALA A 202 -12.43 -8.11 -4.67
CA ALA A 202 -12.72 -9.54 -4.58
C ALA A 202 -13.01 -10.02 -3.16
N ILE A 203 -12.35 -9.46 -2.14
CA ILE A 203 -12.54 -9.91 -0.75
C ILE A 203 -13.68 -9.21 -0.01
N ARG A 204 -14.13 -7.99 -0.42
CA ARG A 204 -15.07 -7.19 0.38
C ARG A 204 -16.14 -6.42 -0.39
N ASP A 205 -15.92 -6.10 -1.66
CA ASP A 205 -16.86 -5.27 -2.43
C ASP A 205 -16.93 -5.70 -3.89
N ALA A 206 -17.73 -6.73 -4.17
CA ALA A 206 -17.88 -7.29 -5.51
C ALA A 206 -18.33 -6.26 -6.57
N SER A 207 -19.09 -5.21 -6.17
CA SER A 207 -19.55 -4.18 -7.08
C SER A 207 -18.39 -3.34 -7.64
N MET A 208 -17.30 -3.20 -6.89
CA MET A 208 -16.10 -2.50 -7.34
C MET A 208 -15.39 -3.20 -8.50
N LEU A 209 -15.62 -4.52 -8.70
CA LEU A 209 -15.10 -5.23 -9.86
C LEU A 209 -15.72 -4.70 -11.17
N ASP A 210 -16.97 -4.25 -11.14
CA ASP A 210 -17.63 -3.66 -12.31
C ASP A 210 -17.07 -2.27 -12.62
N ASP A 211 -16.76 -1.45 -11.58
CA ASP A 211 -16.10 -0.16 -11.75
C ASP A 211 -14.68 -0.33 -12.33
N LEU A 212 -13.93 -1.31 -11.82
CA LEU A 212 -12.62 -1.67 -12.37
C LEU A 212 -12.72 -2.18 -13.82
N ALA A 213 -13.79 -2.91 -14.17
CA ALA A 213 -14.04 -3.34 -15.53
C ALA A 213 -14.39 -2.17 -16.46
N ALA A 214 -15.08 -1.15 -15.96
CA ALA A 214 -15.46 0.04 -16.74
C ALA A 214 -14.31 1.05 -16.89
N PHE A 215 -13.39 1.13 -15.92
CA PHE A 215 -12.28 2.09 -15.94
C PHE A 215 -11.30 1.81 -17.11
N ASP A 216 -10.94 2.87 -17.85
CA ASP A 216 -9.89 2.79 -18.87
C ASP A 216 -8.53 3.21 -18.28
N PRO A 217 -7.59 2.26 -18.10
CA PRO A 217 -6.28 2.59 -17.51
C PRO A 217 -5.40 3.46 -18.43
N ALA A 218 -5.69 3.58 -19.72
CA ALA A 218 -4.90 4.41 -20.64
C ALA A 218 -5.03 5.90 -20.32
N GLY A 219 -6.19 6.35 -19.83
CA GLY A 219 -6.45 7.72 -19.45
C GLY A 219 -5.75 8.18 -18.16
N ARG A 220 -5.33 7.26 -17.30
CA ARG A 220 -4.68 7.51 -15.99
C ARG A 220 -5.47 8.39 -15.00
N ASP A 221 -6.70 8.74 -15.32
CA ASP A 221 -7.56 9.54 -14.46
C ASP A 221 -8.36 8.63 -13.52
N VAL A 222 -7.65 8.07 -12.52
CA VAL A 222 -8.27 7.15 -11.56
C VAL A 222 -9.32 7.88 -10.73
N PRO A 223 -10.59 7.42 -10.72
CA PRO A 223 -11.65 8.08 -9.98
C PRO A 223 -11.36 8.14 -8.47
N ALA A 224 -11.49 9.32 -7.87
CA ALA A 224 -11.28 9.51 -6.44
C ALA A 224 -12.17 8.60 -5.59
N ASP A 225 -13.40 8.35 -6.02
CA ASP A 225 -14.32 7.42 -5.32
C ASP A 225 -13.83 5.98 -5.36
N LEU A 226 -13.22 5.53 -6.45
CA LEU A 226 -12.63 4.19 -6.54
C LEU A 226 -11.48 4.03 -5.53
N ILE A 227 -10.61 5.03 -5.42
CA ILE A 227 -9.54 5.05 -4.43
C ILE A 227 -10.11 5.08 -3.01
N ALA A 228 -11.08 5.95 -2.73
CA ALA A 228 -11.70 6.08 -1.42
C ALA A 228 -12.39 4.78 -0.98
N ARG A 229 -13.08 4.07 -1.87
CA ARG A 229 -13.70 2.76 -1.58
C ARG A 229 -12.65 1.70 -1.24
N ASN A 230 -11.53 1.64 -1.96
CA ASN A 230 -10.42 0.76 -1.60
C ASN A 230 -9.87 1.05 -0.20
N ILE A 231 -9.61 2.32 0.08
CA ILE A 231 -9.14 2.76 1.40
C ILE A 231 -10.18 2.43 2.49
N ALA A 232 -11.47 2.61 2.22
CA ALA A 232 -12.52 2.29 3.19
C ALA A 232 -12.52 0.80 3.55
N ILE A 233 -12.32 -0.11 2.58
CA ILE A 233 -12.19 -1.54 2.85
C ILE A 233 -11.03 -1.80 3.81
N LYS A 234 -9.86 -1.26 3.51
CA LYS A 234 -8.67 -1.43 4.37
C LYS A 234 -8.86 -0.80 5.74
N ALA A 235 -9.42 0.41 5.82
CA ALA A 235 -9.69 1.11 7.06
C ALA A 235 -10.55 0.26 8.00
N ARG A 236 -11.67 -0.31 7.52
CA ARG A 236 -12.55 -1.18 8.33
C ARG A 236 -11.82 -2.42 8.86
N VAL A 237 -10.94 -3.00 8.06
CA VAL A 237 -10.12 -4.15 8.49
C VAL A 237 -9.10 -3.73 9.57
N VAL A 238 -8.46 -2.58 9.40
CA VAL A 238 -7.49 -2.04 10.39
C VAL A 238 -8.19 -1.65 11.69
N GLU A 239 -9.32 -0.98 11.64
CA GLU A 239 -10.13 -0.62 12.82
C GLU A 239 -10.53 -1.85 13.63
N ALA A 240 -10.87 -2.94 12.94
CA ALA A 240 -11.26 -4.19 13.59
C ALA A 240 -10.06 -4.96 14.19
N ASP A 241 -8.85 -4.81 13.63
CA ASP A 241 -7.67 -5.59 14.04
C ASP A 241 -6.36 -4.83 13.73
N GLU A 242 -6.12 -3.72 14.43
CA GLU A 242 -4.96 -2.85 14.19
C GLU A 242 -3.62 -3.59 14.31
N HIS A 243 -3.47 -4.43 15.33
CA HIS A 243 -2.20 -5.12 15.67
C HIS A 243 -2.10 -6.56 15.17
N GLU A 244 -3.02 -7.00 14.29
CA GLU A 244 -3.03 -8.36 13.71
C GLU A 244 -3.13 -9.49 14.76
N THR A 245 -3.94 -9.27 15.78
CA THR A 245 -4.14 -10.24 16.88
C THR A 245 -5.43 -11.04 16.78
N ARG A 246 -6.37 -10.64 15.89
CA ARG A 246 -7.72 -11.21 15.77
C ARG A 246 -8.00 -11.94 14.47
N ASP A 247 -6.98 -12.11 13.62
CA ASP A 247 -7.11 -12.76 12.30
C ASP A 247 -7.98 -12.03 11.25
N ILE A 248 -8.59 -10.90 11.60
CA ILE A 248 -9.43 -10.14 10.66
C ILE A 248 -8.55 -9.52 9.56
N ARG A 249 -7.39 -9.01 9.93
CA ARG A 249 -6.43 -8.42 8.99
C ARG A 249 -5.80 -9.47 8.07
N ALA A 250 -5.84 -10.75 8.45
CA ALA A 250 -5.38 -11.84 7.61
C ALA A 250 -6.12 -11.92 6.27
N LEU A 251 -7.38 -11.45 6.19
CA LEU A 251 -8.16 -11.44 4.95
C LEU A 251 -7.51 -10.59 3.84
N LEU A 252 -6.76 -9.53 4.19
CA LEU A 252 -5.99 -8.74 3.23
C LEU A 252 -4.86 -9.53 2.56
N ASN A 253 -4.52 -10.70 3.09
CA ASN A 253 -3.50 -11.59 2.52
C ASN A 253 -4.06 -12.53 1.43
N PHE A 254 -5.26 -12.29 0.88
CA PHE A 254 -5.72 -13.02 -0.31
C PHE A 254 -4.71 -12.85 -1.45
N GLY A 255 -4.22 -13.96 -2.00
CA GLY A 255 -3.14 -13.98 -2.99
C GLY A 255 -1.72 -13.81 -2.42
N HIS A 256 -1.55 -13.24 -1.23
CA HIS A 256 -0.24 -12.87 -0.69
C HIS A 256 0.60 -14.06 -0.25
N THR A 257 0.01 -15.18 0.18
CA THR A 257 0.79 -16.33 0.62
C THR A 257 1.69 -16.83 -0.51
N ILE A 258 1.12 -17.15 -1.67
CA ILE A 258 1.89 -17.59 -2.85
C ILE A 258 2.62 -16.42 -3.50
N GLY A 259 2.00 -15.24 -3.58
CA GLY A 259 2.60 -14.02 -4.16
C GLY A 259 3.93 -13.66 -3.50
N HIS A 260 4.00 -13.60 -2.18
CA HIS A 260 5.26 -13.34 -1.46
C HIS A 260 6.31 -14.44 -1.68
N GLY A 261 5.90 -15.71 -1.78
CA GLY A 261 6.81 -16.80 -2.13
C GLY A 261 7.43 -16.61 -3.52
N ILE A 262 6.63 -16.16 -4.48
CA ILE A 262 7.08 -15.83 -5.84
C ILE A 262 7.99 -14.58 -5.81
N GLU A 263 7.58 -13.50 -5.16
CA GLU A 263 8.38 -12.27 -5.03
C GLU A 263 9.75 -12.54 -4.39
N ALA A 264 9.80 -13.35 -3.33
CA ALA A 264 11.03 -13.74 -2.68
C ALA A 264 11.91 -14.71 -3.51
N SER A 265 11.39 -15.25 -4.61
CA SER A 265 12.10 -16.14 -5.50
C SER A 265 12.90 -15.47 -6.60
N VAL A 266 12.81 -14.14 -6.71
CA VAL A 266 13.55 -13.33 -7.68
C VAL A 266 14.39 -12.27 -6.97
N PRO A 267 15.44 -11.73 -7.60
CA PRO A 267 16.16 -10.56 -7.10
C PRO A 267 15.24 -9.34 -6.95
N TYR A 268 15.57 -8.46 -6.01
CA TYR A 268 14.83 -7.21 -5.81
C TYR A 268 14.73 -6.38 -7.10
N GLY A 269 13.51 -5.96 -7.45
CA GLY A 269 13.22 -5.12 -8.60
C GLY A 269 12.97 -5.86 -9.92
N GLU A 270 13.24 -7.16 -10.00
CA GLU A 270 12.90 -7.96 -11.20
C GLU A 270 11.39 -8.13 -11.36
N MET A 271 10.67 -8.32 -10.25
CA MET A 271 9.22 -8.42 -10.20
C MET A 271 8.69 -7.40 -9.21
N LEU A 272 7.69 -6.63 -9.62
CA LEU A 272 6.99 -5.70 -8.75
C LEU A 272 6.01 -6.45 -7.83
N HIS A 273 5.68 -5.82 -6.70
CA HIS A 273 4.81 -6.43 -5.71
C HIS A 273 3.46 -6.88 -6.30
N GLY A 274 2.75 -5.99 -6.98
CA GLY A 274 1.45 -6.31 -7.58
C GLY A 274 1.51 -7.34 -8.71
N GLU A 275 2.65 -7.45 -9.41
CA GLU A 275 2.88 -8.52 -10.38
C GLU A 275 2.92 -9.88 -9.68
N ALA A 276 3.63 -9.97 -8.55
CA ALA A 276 3.67 -11.20 -7.75
C ALA A 276 2.30 -11.51 -7.12
N ILE A 277 1.60 -10.48 -6.63
CA ILE A 277 0.26 -10.62 -6.05
C ILE A 277 -0.76 -11.06 -7.10
N SER A 278 -0.66 -10.59 -8.33
CA SER A 278 -1.51 -11.08 -9.43
C SER A 278 -1.42 -12.59 -9.63
N LEU A 279 -0.19 -13.12 -9.67
CA LEU A 279 0.05 -14.57 -9.72
C LEU A 279 -0.52 -15.27 -8.49
N GLY A 280 -0.30 -14.69 -7.32
CA GLY A 280 -0.84 -15.21 -6.06
C GLY A 280 -2.36 -15.19 -6.01
N ILE A 281 -3.02 -14.16 -6.55
CA ILE A 281 -4.49 -14.10 -6.68
C ILE A 281 -4.99 -15.22 -7.60
N ARG A 282 -4.37 -15.44 -8.76
CA ARG A 282 -4.75 -16.53 -9.66
C ARG A 282 -4.64 -17.89 -8.96
N ALA A 283 -3.57 -18.13 -8.22
CA ALA A 283 -3.41 -19.35 -7.43
C ALA A 283 -4.44 -19.46 -6.30
N ALA A 284 -4.75 -18.35 -5.62
CA ALA A 284 -5.75 -18.34 -4.56
C ALA A 284 -7.18 -18.56 -5.07
N LEU A 285 -7.51 -18.11 -6.28
CA LEU A 285 -8.78 -18.40 -6.95
C LEU A 285 -8.91 -19.91 -7.22
N PHE A 286 -7.86 -20.54 -7.78
CA PHE A 286 -7.83 -21.99 -7.98
C PHE A 286 -8.10 -22.77 -6.68
N LEU A 287 -7.46 -22.37 -5.58
CA LEU A 287 -7.67 -22.99 -4.27
C LEU A 287 -9.06 -22.64 -3.70
N SER A 288 -9.62 -21.47 -4.02
CA SER A 288 -10.97 -21.07 -3.60
C SER A 288 -12.05 -21.93 -4.27
N GLU A 289 -11.90 -22.24 -5.56
CA GLU A 289 -12.80 -23.17 -6.26
C GLU A 289 -12.78 -24.56 -5.58
N ARG A 290 -11.61 -25.05 -5.25
CA ARG A 290 -11.40 -26.40 -4.70
C ARG A 290 -11.86 -26.54 -3.23
N HIS A 291 -11.55 -25.55 -2.39
CA HIS A 291 -11.73 -25.66 -0.94
C HIS A 291 -12.89 -24.82 -0.39
N ALA A 292 -13.43 -23.88 -1.15
CA ALA A 292 -14.48 -22.97 -0.68
C ALA A 292 -15.71 -22.93 -1.58
N GLY A 293 -15.67 -23.57 -2.76
CA GLY A 293 -16.81 -23.64 -3.66
C GLY A 293 -17.03 -22.35 -4.47
N LEU A 294 -16.02 -21.51 -4.63
CA LEU A 294 -16.09 -20.36 -5.53
C LEU A 294 -16.45 -20.83 -6.95
N SER A 295 -17.35 -20.11 -7.63
CA SER A 295 -17.74 -20.51 -8.97
C SER A 295 -16.61 -20.22 -9.99
N PRO A 296 -16.39 -21.08 -11.01
CA PRO A 296 -15.44 -20.80 -12.08
C PRO A 296 -15.72 -19.48 -12.83
N SER A 297 -16.99 -19.06 -12.92
CA SER A 297 -17.37 -17.79 -13.52
C SER A 297 -16.89 -16.58 -12.69
N ASP A 298 -16.92 -16.69 -11.38
CA ASP A 298 -16.40 -15.64 -10.48
C ASP A 298 -14.87 -15.54 -10.56
N SER A 299 -14.18 -16.68 -10.60
CA SER A 299 -12.75 -16.73 -10.86
C SER A 299 -12.38 -16.08 -12.19
N ALA A 300 -13.12 -16.44 -13.27
CA ALA A 300 -12.89 -15.88 -14.60
C ALA A 300 -13.08 -14.35 -14.63
N LYS A 301 -14.06 -13.82 -13.87
CA LYS A 301 -14.28 -12.37 -13.76
C LYS A 301 -13.04 -11.66 -13.16
N VAL A 302 -12.47 -12.20 -12.10
CA VAL A 302 -11.27 -11.63 -11.46
C VAL A 302 -10.04 -11.77 -12.37
N ILE A 303 -9.84 -12.95 -12.98
CA ILE A 303 -8.74 -13.19 -13.93
C ILE A 303 -8.82 -12.24 -15.12
N GLY A 304 -10.01 -12.02 -15.68
CA GLY A 304 -10.22 -11.06 -16.77
C GLY A 304 -9.85 -9.62 -16.41
N LEU A 305 -9.99 -9.22 -15.13
CA LEU A 305 -9.52 -7.92 -14.67
C LEU A 305 -7.99 -7.89 -14.58
N LEU A 306 -7.35 -8.92 -14.03
CA LEU A 306 -5.89 -8.99 -14.00
C LEU A 306 -5.30 -8.89 -15.41
N GLU A 307 -5.92 -9.57 -16.39
CA GLU A 307 -5.54 -9.50 -17.81
C GLU A 307 -5.75 -8.11 -18.39
N LYS A 308 -6.90 -7.47 -18.13
CA LYS A 308 -7.21 -6.10 -18.56
C LYS A 308 -6.15 -5.09 -18.16
N TYR A 309 -5.62 -5.23 -16.92
CA TYR A 309 -4.56 -4.37 -16.41
C TYR A 309 -3.15 -4.85 -16.79
N HIS A 310 -3.05 -5.81 -17.72
CA HIS A 310 -1.79 -6.41 -18.19
C HIS A 310 -0.90 -6.93 -17.06
N LEU A 311 -1.52 -7.45 -16.01
CA LEU A 311 -0.83 -8.10 -14.91
C LEU A 311 -0.45 -9.54 -15.31
N PRO A 312 0.69 -10.07 -14.84
CA PRO A 312 1.11 -11.41 -15.19
C PRO A 312 0.14 -12.46 -14.63
N LEU A 313 -0.25 -13.38 -15.50
CA LEU A 313 -1.08 -14.55 -15.15
C LEU A 313 -0.28 -15.84 -15.12
N ARG A 314 0.96 -15.83 -15.63
CA ARG A 314 1.81 -17.01 -15.73
C ARG A 314 3.14 -16.79 -15.02
N LEU A 315 3.56 -17.85 -14.32
CA LEU A 315 4.86 -17.85 -13.67
C LEU A 315 5.99 -17.77 -14.71
N PRO A 316 6.93 -16.81 -14.60
CA PRO A 316 8.06 -16.70 -15.49
C PRO A 316 8.90 -18.00 -15.54
N PRO A 317 9.44 -18.40 -16.71
CA PRO A 317 10.15 -19.68 -16.87
C PRO A 317 11.33 -19.88 -15.90
N GLY A 318 12.00 -18.80 -15.48
CA GLY A 318 13.14 -18.84 -14.56
C GLY A 318 12.80 -19.12 -13.08
N ILE A 319 11.50 -19.11 -12.72
CA ILE A 319 11.05 -19.35 -11.34
C ILE A 319 10.55 -20.79 -11.25
N THR A 320 11.26 -21.66 -10.51
CA THR A 320 10.85 -23.05 -10.32
C THR A 320 9.86 -23.18 -9.17
N THR A 321 8.96 -24.15 -9.23
CA THR A 321 8.01 -24.46 -8.15
C THR A 321 8.75 -24.77 -6.85
N ASP A 322 9.83 -25.54 -6.92
CA ASP A 322 10.62 -25.90 -5.72
C ASP A 322 11.20 -24.65 -5.04
N LYS A 323 11.67 -23.67 -5.81
CA LYS A 323 12.17 -22.41 -5.26
C LYS A 323 11.07 -21.62 -4.56
N VAL A 324 9.87 -21.56 -5.14
CA VAL A 324 8.70 -20.91 -4.50
C VAL A 324 8.35 -21.65 -3.21
N MET A 325 8.25 -22.98 -3.24
CA MET A 325 7.92 -23.79 -2.07
C MET A 325 8.98 -23.68 -0.95
N GLU A 326 10.27 -23.57 -1.29
CA GLU A 326 11.34 -23.28 -0.31
C GLU A 326 11.11 -21.94 0.41
N LYS A 327 10.72 -20.91 -0.33
CA LYS A 327 10.43 -19.59 0.26
C LYS A 327 9.18 -19.62 1.15
N LEU A 328 8.14 -20.31 0.70
CA LEU A 328 6.92 -20.52 1.49
C LEU A 328 7.21 -21.24 2.82
N ALA A 329 8.04 -22.27 2.81
CA ALA A 329 8.38 -23.04 4.02
C ALA A 329 9.08 -22.20 5.10
N ARG A 330 9.70 -21.07 4.74
CA ARG A 330 10.33 -20.14 5.69
C ARG A 330 9.34 -19.16 6.35
N ASP A 331 8.11 -19.05 5.83
CA ASP A 331 7.07 -18.20 6.44
C ASP A 331 6.58 -18.86 7.75
N LYS A 332 6.45 -18.07 8.81
CA LYS A 332 5.94 -18.50 10.12
C LYS A 332 4.57 -19.17 10.06
N LYS A 333 3.79 -18.94 9.00
CA LYS A 333 2.49 -19.58 8.75
C LYS A 333 2.58 -21.09 8.56
N PHE A 334 3.76 -21.61 8.23
CA PHE A 334 4.04 -23.05 8.04
C PHE A 334 4.55 -23.76 9.31
N SER A 335 4.95 -23.01 10.35
CA SER A 335 5.65 -23.59 11.50
C SER A 335 4.76 -24.26 12.55
N ALA A 336 3.42 -24.18 12.42
CA ALA A 336 2.44 -24.71 13.39
C ALA A 336 1.66 -25.95 12.87
N GLY A 337 2.07 -26.57 11.76
CA GLY A 337 1.45 -27.79 11.23
C GLY A 337 0.14 -27.60 10.46
N ALA A 338 -0.44 -26.39 10.43
CA ALA A 338 -1.61 -26.06 9.63
C ALA A 338 -1.35 -24.78 8.83
N ILE A 339 -1.54 -24.85 7.51
CA ILE A 339 -1.37 -23.71 6.62
C ILE A 339 -2.63 -22.84 6.70
N ARG A 340 -2.47 -21.62 7.20
CA ARG A 340 -3.57 -20.64 7.21
C ARG A 340 -3.61 -19.93 5.86
N PHE A 341 -4.70 -20.15 5.12
CA PHE A 341 -4.84 -19.63 3.77
C PHE A 341 -6.15 -18.85 3.60
N VAL A 342 -6.11 -17.75 2.84
CA VAL A 342 -7.29 -16.95 2.55
C VAL A 342 -7.89 -17.40 1.24
N VAL A 343 -9.19 -17.71 1.25
CA VAL A 343 -9.98 -18.11 0.09
C VAL A 343 -11.24 -17.26 -0.02
N LEU A 344 -11.83 -17.25 -1.21
CA LEU A 344 -13.15 -16.68 -1.47
C LEU A 344 -14.20 -17.81 -1.50
N ASP A 345 -15.32 -17.63 -0.84
CA ASP A 345 -16.51 -18.47 -1.04
C ASP A 345 -17.53 -17.83 -1.99
N ALA A 346 -17.42 -16.52 -2.19
CA ALA A 346 -18.08 -15.73 -3.23
C ALA A 346 -17.30 -14.45 -3.47
N LEU A 347 -17.55 -13.75 -4.57
CA LEU A 347 -17.01 -12.40 -4.77
C LEU A 347 -17.54 -11.47 -3.67
N GLY A 348 -16.64 -10.69 -3.07
CA GLY A 348 -16.93 -9.82 -1.92
C GLY A 348 -16.93 -10.55 -0.56
N SER A 349 -16.64 -11.86 -0.54
CA SER A 349 -16.63 -12.68 0.69
C SER A 349 -15.38 -13.54 0.77
N ALA A 350 -14.51 -13.21 1.72
CA ALA A 350 -13.27 -13.94 2.00
C ALA A 350 -13.26 -14.53 3.40
N LYS A 351 -12.62 -15.67 3.56
CA LYS A 351 -12.43 -16.35 4.85
C LYS A 351 -11.05 -17.00 4.95
N VAL A 352 -10.58 -17.19 6.18
CA VAL A 352 -9.38 -17.98 6.46
C VAL A 352 -9.77 -19.45 6.64
N ILE A 353 -9.03 -20.36 6.00
CA ILE A 353 -9.18 -21.81 6.16
C ILE A 353 -7.85 -22.44 6.54
N ASN A 354 -7.91 -23.65 7.11
CA ASN A 354 -6.74 -24.44 7.53
C ASN A 354 -6.67 -25.80 6.82
N THR A 355 -7.47 -25.99 5.77
CA THR A 355 -7.57 -27.26 5.03
C THR A 355 -6.64 -27.35 3.84
N VAL A 356 -5.95 -26.25 3.49
CA VAL A 356 -4.96 -26.22 2.41
C VAL A 356 -3.70 -26.95 2.85
N THR A 357 -3.23 -27.88 2.03
CA THR A 357 -2.01 -28.66 2.26
C THR A 357 -0.82 -28.10 1.49
N ALA A 358 0.39 -28.60 1.77
CA ALA A 358 1.57 -28.26 1.00
C ALA A 358 1.47 -28.76 -0.47
N ASP A 359 0.80 -29.89 -0.68
CA ASP A 359 0.56 -30.42 -2.03
C ASP A 359 -0.42 -29.53 -2.81
N ASP A 360 -1.46 -29.01 -2.16
CA ASP A 360 -2.39 -28.04 -2.77
C ASP A 360 -1.66 -26.77 -3.20
N LEU A 361 -0.75 -26.25 -2.37
CA LEU A 361 0.07 -25.08 -2.72
C LEU A 361 1.01 -25.37 -3.90
N ARG A 362 1.63 -26.54 -3.92
CA ARG A 362 2.49 -26.97 -5.03
C ARG A 362 1.68 -27.05 -6.33
N GLU A 363 0.51 -27.67 -6.29
CA GLU A 363 -0.39 -27.78 -7.45
C GLU A 363 -0.83 -26.38 -7.93
N ALA A 364 -1.18 -25.48 -7.00
CA ALA A 364 -1.56 -24.10 -7.34
C ALA A 364 -0.41 -23.33 -8.00
N VAL A 365 0.84 -23.55 -7.60
CA VAL A 365 2.01 -22.92 -8.25
C VAL A 365 2.27 -23.56 -9.63
N GLU A 366 2.11 -24.87 -9.78
CA GLU A 366 2.23 -25.54 -11.09
C GLU A 366 1.13 -25.09 -12.07
N MET A 367 -0.08 -24.90 -11.59
CA MET A 367 -1.19 -24.38 -12.41
C MET A 367 -0.85 -23.00 -13.03
N LEU A 368 -0.02 -22.17 -12.37
CA LEU A 368 0.43 -20.89 -12.93
C LEU A 368 1.30 -21.01 -14.18
N ARG A 369 1.73 -22.23 -14.58
CA ARG A 369 2.48 -22.50 -15.81
C ARG A 369 1.58 -22.79 -17.00
N LEU A 370 0.34 -23.16 -16.72
CA LEU A 370 -0.65 -23.49 -17.72
C LEU A 370 -1.19 -22.22 -18.42
N PRO A 371 -1.63 -22.34 -19.68
CA PRO A 371 -2.24 -21.27 -20.45
C PRO A 371 -3.40 -20.60 -19.75
#